data_62aaa31e8518a2f15d45354b52521242
#
_entry.id   62aaa31e8518a2f15d45354b52521242
#
_cell.length_a   1.000
_cell.length_b   1.000
_cell.length_c   1.000
_cell.angle_alpha   90.00
_cell.angle_beta   90.00
_cell.angle_gamma   90.00
#
_symmetry.space_group_name_H-M   'P 1'
#
loop_
_entity.id
_entity.type
_entity.pdbx_description
1 polymer ?
#
loop_
_entity_poly.entity_id
_entity_poly.type
_entity_poly.pdbx_seq_one_letter_code
_entity_poly.pdbx_strand_id
1 'polypeptide(L)'
;MAEQSLKDKTAKGLFWGGLSNGLLQFLNLFFGVFLARILTPADYGMIGMLTIFSLIAGSLQESGFIAALANKKEVVHKDYNAVFWFSTGLSFYLYIILFFCAPLIADFYHVPELTALSRYSFLGFFIASLGTAQSAFLFRNLMVKQKAMSSVIALIFSGIVGVLLASLGFAYWGIATQNLVYVATVTVCYWCFSSWRPTFHLDF
;
A
#
# COMPACT_ATOMS: atom_id res chain seq x y z
N MET A 1 23.32 -6.49 29.92
CA MET A 1 22.73 -5.20 29.46
C MET A 1 22.24 -5.22 28.03
N ALA A 2 22.97 -5.75 27.03
CA ALA A 2 22.50 -5.78 25.63
C ALA A 2 21.26 -6.68 25.40
N GLU A 3 21.20 -7.82 26.07
CA GLU A 3 20.13 -8.81 25.96
C GLU A 3 18.79 -8.32 26.55
N GLN A 4 18.84 -7.61 27.68
CA GLN A 4 17.65 -6.96 28.26
C GLN A 4 17.12 -5.85 27.37
N SER A 5 18.00 -5.04 26.76
CA SER A 5 17.62 -4.01 25.80
C SER A 5 16.95 -4.59 24.55
N LEU A 6 17.38 -5.76 24.09
CA LEU A 6 16.77 -6.43 22.93
C LEU A 6 15.38 -7.00 23.29
N LYS A 7 15.24 -7.65 24.46
CA LYS A 7 13.95 -8.15 24.95
C LYS A 7 12.92 -7.03 25.12
N ASP A 8 13.33 -5.90 25.68
CA ASP A 8 12.47 -4.73 25.86
C ASP A 8 12.02 -4.11 24.50
N LYS A 9 12.93 -4.03 23.54
CA LYS A 9 12.59 -3.57 22.19
C LYS A 9 11.63 -4.51 21.48
N THR A 10 11.86 -5.82 21.61
CA THR A 10 10.99 -6.84 21.02
C THR A 10 9.61 -6.83 21.69
N ALA A 11 9.54 -6.77 23.02
CA ALA A 11 8.27 -6.69 23.75
C ALA A 11 7.47 -5.43 23.38
N LYS A 12 8.13 -4.26 23.30
CA LYS A 12 7.50 -3.03 22.81
C LYS A 12 7.03 -3.14 21.37
N GLY A 13 7.82 -3.76 20.48
CA GLY A 13 7.45 -4.02 19.09
C GLY A 13 6.21 -4.90 18.98
N LEU A 14 6.14 -5.99 19.74
CA LEU A 14 4.98 -6.89 19.79
C LEU A 14 3.73 -6.18 20.35
N PHE A 15 3.89 -5.41 21.42
CA PHE A 15 2.78 -4.65 21.99
C PHE A 15 2.22 -3.62 21.00
N TRP A 16 3.09 -2.81 20.39
CA TRP A 16 2.65 -1.83 19.38
C TRP A 16 2.09 -2.50 18.12
N GLY A 17 2.66 -3.64 17.70
CA GLY A 17 2.15 -4.43 16.59
C GLY A 17 0.76 -4.99 16.87
N GLY A 18 0.54 -5.58 18.03
CA GLY A 18 -0.78 -6.09 18.45
C GLY A 18 -1.83 -4.99 18.61
N LEU A 19 -1.47 -3.91 19.30
CA LEU A 19 -2.37 -2.77 19.52
C LEU A 19 -2.75 -2.09 18.20
N SER A 20 -1.79 -1.88 17.30
CA SER A 20 -2.08 -1.27 16.00
C SER A 20 -2.92 -2.18 15.11
N ASN A 21 -2.67 -3.49 15.10
CA ASN A 21 -3.50 -4.43 14.35
C ASN A 21 -4.95 -4.44 14.88
N GLY A 22 -5.13 -4.46 16.19
CA GLY A 22 -6.47 -4.35 16.80
C GLY A 22 -7.19 -3.06 16.41
N LEU A 23 -6.48 -1.93 16.48
CA LEU A 23 -7.02 -0.63 16.08
C LEU A 23 -7.35 -0.57 14.58
N LEU A 24 -6.47 -1.11 13.73
CA LEU A 24 -6.72 -1.19 12.29
C LEU A 24 -7.95 -2.03 11.97
N GLN A 25 -8.13 -3.18 12.63
CA GLN A 25 -9.32 -4.02 12.43
C GLN A 25 -10.59 -3.32 12.90
N PHE A 26 -10.54 -2.62 14.03
CA PHE A 26 -11.66 -1.83 14.51
C PHE A 26 -12.03 -0.71 13.53
N LEU A 27 -11.05 0.05 13.03
CA LEU A 27 -11.28 1.11 12.06
C LEU A 27 -11.78 0.57 10.72
N ASN A 28 -11.23 -0.57 10.25
CA ASN A 28 -11.70 -1.22 9.03
C ASN A 28 -13.17 -1.64 9.16
N LEU A 29 -13.55 -2.23 10.31
CA LEU A 29 -14.92 -2.61 10.59
C LEU A 29 -15.82 -1.36 10.66
N PHE A 30 -15.37 -0.32 11.34
CA PHE A 30 -16.10 0.95 11.45
C PHE A 30 -16.39 1.55 10.07
N PHE A 31 -15.38 1.83 9.28
CA PHE A 31 -15.55 2.38 7.92
C PHE A 31 -16.29 1.40 6.99
N GLY A 32 -16.01 0.09 7.11
CA GLY A 32 -16.70 -0.95 6.35
C GLY A 32 -18.20 -0.97 6.57
N VAL A 33 -18.66 -0.84 7.83
CA VAL A 33 -20.09 -0.76 8.14
C VAL A 33 -20.73 0.48 7.54
N PHE A 34 -20.06 1.64 7.60
CA PHE A 34 -20.59 2.86 6.97
C PHE A 34 -20.71 2.71 5.45
N LEU A 35 -19.67 2.22 4.81
CA LEU A 35 -19.68 1.97 3.36
C LEU A 35 -20.74 0.94 2.97
N ALA A 36 -20.89 -0.14 3.73
CA ALA A 36 -21.89 -1.18 3.45
C ALA A 36 -23.35 -0.68 3.57
N ARG A 37 -23.58 0.40 4.31
CA ARG A 37 -24.91 1.03 4.40
C ARG A 37 -25.21 1.99 3.24
N ILE A 38 -24.17 2.51 2.58
CA ILE A 38 -24.28 3.51 1.51
C ILE A 38 -24.20 2.84 0.15
N LEU A 39 -23.33 1.86 0.01
CA LEU A 39 -22.98 1.23 -1.27
C LEU A 39 -23.84 -0.03 -1.50
N THR A 40 -24.05 -0.34 -2.78
CA THR A 40 -24.75 -1.54 -3.22
C THR A 40 -23.78 -2.73 -3.38
N PRO A 41 -24.28 -3.99 -3.36
CA PRO A 41 -23.46 -5.14 -3.70
C PRO A 41 -22.79 -5.06 -5.09
N ALA A 42 -23.41 -4.37 -6.05
CA ALA A 42 -22.86 -4.15 -7.37
C ALA A 42 -21.59 -3.27 -7.32
N ASP A 43 -21.56 -2.25 -6.45
CA ASP A 43 -20.38 -1.40 -6.27
C ASP A 43 -19.18 -2.19 -5.73
N TYR A 44 -19.44 -3.06 -4.76
CA TYR A 44 -18.41 -4.00 -4.26
C TYR A 44 -17.98 -5.01 -5.33
N GLY A 45 -18.92 -5.45 -6.17
CA GLY A 45 -18.64 -6.33 -7.30
C GLY A 45 -17.66 -5.72 -8.28
N MET A 46 -17.83 -4.43 -8.60
CA MET A 46 -16.91 -3.67 -9.48
C MET A 46 -15.47 -3.69 -8.96
N ILE A 47 -15.27 -3.45 -7.68
CA ILE A 47 -13.93 -3.50 -7.06
C ILE A 47 -13.45 -4.96 -6.94
N GLY A 48 -14.36 -5.90 -6.63
CA GLY A 48 -14.05 -7.32 -6.53
C GLY A 48 -13.47 -7.91 -7.82
N MET A 49 -13.99 -7.50 -8.99
CA MET A 49 -13.46 -7.91 -10.30
C MET A 49 -12.00 -7.49 -10.51
N LEU A 50 -11.58 -6.36 -9.94
CA LEU A 50 -10.20 -5.87 -10.03
C LEU A 50 -9.26 -6.50 -8.99
N THR A 51 -9.81 -7.13 -7.94
CA THR A 51 -9.01 -7.65 -6.82
C THR A 51 -8.04 -8.74 -7.28
N ILE A 52 -8.46 -9.62 -8.21
CA ILE A 52 -7.61 -10.70 -8.73
C ILE A 52 -6.38 -10.11 -9.43
N PHE A 53 -6.57 -9.12 -10.30
CA PHE A 53 -5.48 -8.45 -11.02
C PHE A 53 -4.57 -7.70 -10.06
N SER A 54 -5.16 -7.07 -9.04
CA SER A 54 -4.43 -6.38 -7.98
C SER A 54 -3.56 -7.33 -7.16
N LEU A 55 -4.06 -8.52 -6.82
CA LEU A 55 -3.29 -9.53 -6.07
C LEU A 55 -2.10 -10.06 -6.90
N ILE A 56 -2.31 -10.34 -8.18
CA ILE A 56 -1.24 -10.79 -9.07
C ILE A 56 -0.16 -9.70 -9.21
N ALA A 57 -0.56 -8.47 -9.50
CA ALA A 57 0.37 -7.35 -9.66
C ALA A 57 1.09 -7.03 -8.35
N GLY A 58 0.39 -7.06 -7.22
CA GLY A 58 0.97 -6.88 -5.88
C GLY A 58 2.01 -7.95 -5.55
N SER A 59 1.71 -9.22 -5.83
CA SER A 59 2.65 -10.33 -5.61
C SER A 59 3.93 -10.19 -6.43
N LEU A 60 3.82 -9.71 -7.67
CA LEU A 60 4.97 -9.42 -8.53
C LEU A 60 5.79 -8.24 -7.99
N GLN A 61 5.13 -7.21 -7.49
CA GLN A 61 5.77 -6.02 -6.95
C GLN A 61 6.49 -6.29 -5.63
N GLU A 62 5.88 -7.10 -4.76
CA GLU A 62 6.44 -7.43 -3.44
C GLU A 62 7.59 -8.44 -3.50
N SER A 63 7.92 -9.00 -4.66
CA SER A 63 8.83 -10.11 -4.95
C SER A 63 10.14 -10.15 -4.14
N GLY A 64 10.00 -10.08 -2.82
CA GLY A 64 11.07 -10.36 -1.86
C GLY A 64 12.05 -9.21 -1.60
N PHE A 65 11.90 -8.01 -2.17
CA PHE A 65 12.85 -6.92 -1.97
C PHE A 65 12.99 -6.50 -0.50
N ILE A 66 11.89 -6.40 0.23
CA ILE A 66 11.90 -6.08 1.65
C ILE A 66 12.61 -7.19 2.43
N ALA A 67 12.30 -8.46 2.11
CA ALA A 67 12.91 -9.62 2.74
C ALA A 67 14.40 -9.74 2.38
N ALA A 68 14.78 -9.49 1.14
CA ALA A 68 16.18 -9.50 0.70
C ALA A 68 17.02 -8.46 1.45
N LEU A 69 16.53 -7.23 1.57
CA LEU A 69 17.19 -6.18 2.35
C LEU A 69 17.20 -6.50 3.85
N ALA A 70 16.15 -7.13 4.38
CA ALA A 70 16.10 -7.51 5.80
C ALA A 70 17.12 -8.59 6.15
N ASN A 71 17.35 -9.55 5.25
CA ASN A 71 18.24 -10.69 5.45
C ASN A 71 19.71 -10.38 5.13
N LYS A 72 20.02 -9.30 4.43
CA LYS A 72 21.40 -8.91 4.11
C LYS A 72 22.12 -8.46 5.38
N LYS A 73 23.32 -9.02 5.65
CA LYS A 73 24.10 -8.73 6.87
C LYS A 73 24.43 -7.25 7.00
N GLU A 74 24.96 -6.64 5.93
CA GLU A 74 25.27 -5.22 5.87
C GLU A 74 24.54 -4.61 4.69
N VAL A 75 23.71 -3.60 4.95
CA VAL A 75 22.99 -2.85 3.92
C VAL A 75 23.53 -1.44 3.89
N VAL A 76 24.01 -1.06 2.73
CA VAL A 76 24.53 0.27 2.45
C VAL A 76 23.50 1.11 1.70
N HIS A 77 23.73 2.42 1.61
CA HIS A 77 22.83 3.33 0.89
C HIS A 77 22.54 2.88 -0.55
N LYS A 78 23.54 2.31 -1.21
CA LYS A 78 23.47 1.78 -2.58
C LYS A 78 22.40 0.68 -2.72
N ASP A 79 22.26 -0.20 -1.75
CA ASP A 79 21.27 -1.29 -1.78
C ASP A 79 19.83 -0.78 -1.73
N TYR A 80 19.55 0.19 -0.86
CA TYR A 80 18.23 0.83 -0.82
C TYR A 80 17.94 1.59 -2.11
N ASN A 81 18.95 2.24 -2.67
CA ASN A 81 18.82 2.99 -3.91
C ASN A 81 18.51 2.06 -5.10
N ALA A 82 19.21 0.92 -5.20
CA ALA A 82 18.94 -0.10 -6.20
C ALA A 82 17.49 -0.64 -6.08
N VAL A 83 17.05 -0.99 -4.87
CA VAL A 83 15.66 -1.45 -4.63
C VAL A 83 14.65 -0.37 -4.99
N PHE A 84 14.89 0.88 -4.64
CA PHE A 84 14.00 1.99 -4.97
C PHE A 84 13.79 2.12 -6.49
N TRP A 85 14.87 2.25 -7.24
CA TRP A 85 14.80 2.44 -8.68
C TRP A 85 14.26 1.22 -9.41
N PHE A 86 14.68 0.00 -8.97
CA PHE A 86 14.19 -1.23 -9.57
C PHE A 86 12.67 -1.42 -9.30
N SER A 87 12.22 -1.27 -8.05
CA SER A 87 10.80 -1.43 -7.71
C SER A 87 9.93 -0.37 -8.39
N THR A 88 10.41 0.88 -8.48
CA THR A 88 9.69 1.96 -9.17
C THR A 88 9.61 1.70 -10.68
N GLY A 89 10.72 1.29 -11.31
CA GLY A 89 10.75 0.94 -12.73
C GLY A 89 9.86 -0.26 -13.06
N LEU A 90 9.93 -1.32 -12.25
CA LEU A 90 9.08 -2.50 -12.41
C LEU A 90 7.60 -2.15 -12.28
N SER A 91 7.24 -1.37 -11.26
CA SER A 91 5.84 -0.98 -11.03
C SER A 91 5.32 -0.04 -12.11
N PHE A 92 6.16 0.84 -12.64
CA PHE A 92 5.81 1.67 -13.77
C PHE A 92 5.54 0.82 -15.03
N TYR A 93 6.39 -0.17 -15.30
CA TYR A 93 6.21 -1.10 -16.40
C TYR A 93 4.93 -1.94 -16.23
N LEU A 94 4.68 -2.48 -15.05
CA LEU A 94 3.46 -3.19 -14.73
C LEU A 94 2.21 -2.31 -14.89
N TYR A 95 2.28 -1.05 -14.45
CA TYR A 95 1.19 -0.11 -14.62
C TYR A 95 0.88 0.15 -16.10
N ILE A 96 1.90 0.31 -16.94
CA ILE A 96 1.72 0.47 -18.40
C ILE A 96 1.03 -0.77 -19.00
N ILE A 97 1.49 -1.98 -18.66
CA ILE A 97 0.87 -3.20 -19.14
C ILE A 97 -0.62 -3.25 -18.72
N LEU A 98 -0.90 -3.05 -17.44
CA LEU A 98 -2.27 -3.09 -16.91
C LEU A 98 -3.15 -1.98 -17.49
N PHE A 99 -2.58 -0.81 -17.78
CA PHE A 99 -3.28 0.30 -18.42
C PHE A 99 -3.77 -0.07 -19.82
N PHE A 100 -2.94 -0.77 -20.61
CA PHE A 100 -3.31 -1.26 -21.93
C PHE A 100 -4.19 -2.51 -21.88
N CYS A 101 -4.06 -3.33 -20.84
CA CYS A 101 -4.93 -4.48 -20.59
C CYS A 101 -6.31 -4.09 -20.02
N ALA A 102 -6.49 -2.88 -19.54
CA ALA A 102 -7.76 -2.45 -18.93
C ALA A 102 -8.99 -2.64 -19.83
N PRO A 103 -8.97 -2.35 -21.15
CA PRO A 103 -10.09 -2.66 -22.03
C PRO A 103 -10.38 -4.17 -22.11
N LEU A 104 -9.36 -5.02 -22.13
CA LEU A 104 -9.53 -6.47 -22.17
C LEU A 104 -10.20 -6.99 -20.89
N ILE A 105 -9.89 -6.39 -19.74
CA ILE A 105 -10.56 -6.70 -18.48
C ILE A 105 -12.04 -6.31 -18.54
N ALA A 106 -12.33 -5.13 -19.07
CA ALA A 106 -13.70 -4.66 -19.25
C ALA A 106 -14.51 -5.54 -20.20
N ASP A 107 -13.92 -5.95 -21.31
CA ASP A 107 -14.54 -6.86 -22.29
C ASP A 107 -14.77 -8.25 -21.70
N PHE A 108 -13.82 -8.78 -20.91
CA PHE A 108 -13.94 -10.08 -20.27
C PHE A 108 -15.13 -10.14 -19.28
N TYR A 109 -15.35 -9.07 -18.54
CA TYR A 109 -16.47 -8.99 -17.58
C TYR A 109 -17.74 -8.39 -18.23
N HIS A 110 -17.71 -7.95 -19.47
CA HIS A 110 -18.79 -7.25 -20.16
C HIS A 110 -19.27 -5.98 -19.43
N VAL A 111 -18.33 -5.25 -18.79
CA VAL A 111 -18.59 -4.03 -18.04
C VAL A 111 -17.65 -2.91 -18.52
N PRO A 112 -18.08 -2.02 -19.44
CA PRO A 112 -17.24 -0.98 -20.03
C PRO A 112 -16.60 -0.03 -19.00
N GLU A 113 -17.30 0.25 -17.91
CA GLU A 113 -16.85 1.13 -16.82
C GLU A 113 -15.58 0.66 -16.12
N LEU A 114 -15.32 -0.66 -16.19
CA LEU A 114 -14.09 -1.25 -15.62
C LEU A 114 -12.82 -0.73 -16.28
N THR A 115 -12.88 -0.26 -17.53
CA THR A 115 -11.70 0.29 -18.21
C THR A 115 -11.14 1.51 -17.46
N ALA A 116 -11.99 2.48 -17.16
CA ALA A 116 -11.57 3.68 -16.44
C ALA A 116 -11.21 3.36 -14.99
N LEU A 117 -12.02 2.54 -14.32
CA LEU A 117 -11.82 2.13 -12.95
C LEU A 117 -10.49 1.36 -12.76
N SER A 118 -10.17 0.44 -13.68
CA SER A 118 -8.91 -0.33 -13.68
C SER A 118 -7.70 0.59 -13.79
N ARG A 119 -7.72 1.48 -14.79
CA ARG A 119 -6.62 2.44 -15.01
C ARG A 119 -6.37 3.31 -13.78
N TYR A 120 -7.43 3.77 -13.14
CA TYR A 120 -7.35 4.55 -11.92
C TYR A 120 -6.84 3.74 -10.73
N SER A 121 -7.40 2.54 -10.49
CA SER A 121 -7.04 1.71 -9.35
C SER A 121 -5.61 1.19 -9.43
N PHE A 122 -5.14 0.82 -10.63
CA PHE A 122 -3.79 0.30 -10.82
C PHE A 122 -2.69 1.36 -10.65
N LEU A 123 -3.02 2.65 -10.69
CA LEU A 123 -2.09 3.73 -10.33
C LEU A 123 -1.54 3.55 -8.91
N GLY A 124 -2.31 2.89 -8.02
CA GLY A 124 -1.89 2.57 -6.67
C GLY A 124 -0.60 1.76 -6.60
N PHE A 125 -0.32 0.87 -7.57
CA PHE A 125 0.93 0.10 -7.61
C PHE A 125 2.15 0.99 -7.82
N PHE A 126 2.04 1.96 -8.72
CA PHE A 126 3.11 2.91 -8.93
C PHE A 126 3.36 3.78 -7.68
N ILE A 127 2.29 4.27 -7.05
CA ILE A 127 2.40 5.05 -5.81
C ILE A 127 3.01 4.21 -4.69
N ALA A 128 2.60 2.93 -4.52
CA ALA A 128 3.13 2.04 -3.50
C ALA A 128 4.64 1.80 -3.67
N SER A 129 5.10 1.66 -4.91
CA SER A 129 6.53 1.40 -5.21
C SER A 129 7.45 2.52 -4.72
N LEU A 130 6.97 3.77 -4.73
CA LEU A 130 7.71 4.91 -4.21
C LEU A 130 7.97 4.84 -2.70
N GLY A 131 7.24 3.97 -1.97
CA GLY A 131 7.42 3.72 -0.54
C GLY A 131 8.17 2.43 -0.21
N THR A 132 8.52 1.58 -1.19
CA THR A 132 9.08 0.25 -0.95
C THR A 132 10.42 0.30 -0.20
N ALA A 133 11.36 1.11 -0.65
CA ALA A 133 12.67 1.25 -0.01
C ALA A 133 12.57 1.87 1.38
N GLN A 134 11.69 2.87 1.57
CA GLN A 134 11.41 3.48 2.88
C GLN A 134 10.77 2.46 3.83
N SER A 135 9.83 1.65 3.33
CA SER A 135 9.23 0.56 4.11
C SER A 135 10.29 -0.45 4.57
N ALA A 136 11.21 -0.85 3.67
CA ALA A 136 12.32 -1.73 3.99
C ALA A 136 13.27 -1.12 5.03
N PHE A 137 13.58 0.18 4.90
CA PHE A 137 14.37 0.92 5.88
C PHE A 137 13.73 0.91 7.27
N LEU A 138 12.44 1.24 7.36
CA LEU A 138 11.69 1.23 8.62
C LEU A 138 11.62 -0.18 9.24
N PHE A 139 11.42 -1.20 8.40
CA PHE A 139 11.37 -2.59 8.86
C PHE A 139 12.72 -3.04 9.42
N ARG A 140 13.82 -2.79 8.71
CA ARG A 140 15.17 -3.19 9.15
C ARG A 140 15.60 -2.49 10.44
N ASN A 141 15.22 -1.24 10.61
CA ASN A 141 15.53 -0.47 11.83
C ASN A 141 14.55 -0.74 12.98
N LEU A 142 13.69 -1.77 12.87
CA LEU A 142 12.67 -2.13 13.85
C LEU A 142 11.75 -0.97 14.26
N MET A 143 11.48 -0.07 13.31
CA MET A 143 10.61 1.09 13.50
C MET A 143 9.12 0.69 13.35
N VAL A 144 8.71 -0.35 14.11
CA VAL A 144 7.35 -0.93 14.05
C VAL A 144 6.29 0.11 14.40
N LYS A 145 6.57 0.96 15.40
CA LYS A 145 5.66 2.03 15.82
C LYS A 145 5.34 2.99 14.66
N GLN A 146 6.37 3.42 13.92
CA GLN A 146 6.21 4.35 12.80
C GLN A 146 5.40 3.72 11.66
N LYS A 147 5.64 2.45 11.34
CA LYS A 147 4.85 1.69 10.35
C LYS A 147 3.39 1.58 10.79
N ALA A 148 3.15 1.23 12.05
CA ALA A 148 1.82 1.14 12.63
C ALA A 148 1.08 2.49 12.59
N MET A 149 1.74 3.57 12.99
CA MET A 149 1.18 4.92 12.92
C MET A 149 0.84 5.34 11.49
N SER A 150 1.71 5.03 10.52
CA SER A 150 1.46 5.32 9.10
C SER A 150 0.18 4.64 8.61
N SER A 151 -0.01 3.36 8.95
CA SER A 151 -1.20 2.60 8.56
C SER A 151 -2.47 3.14 9.21
N VAL A 152 -2.41 3.50 10.50
CA VAL A 152 -3.57 4.08 11.21
C VAL A 152 -3.95 5.44 10.64
N ILE A 153 -2.98 6.33 10.44
CA ILE A 153 -3.21 7.66 9.84
C ILE A 153 -3.82 7.50 8.45
N ALA A 154 -3.24 6.61 7.64
CA ALA A 154 -3.71 6.37 6.28
C ALA A 154 -5.15 5.81 6.27
N LEU A 155 -5.47 4.90 7.18
CA LEU A 155 -6.80 4.31 7.26
C LEU A 155 -7.86 5.33 7.70
N ILE A 156 -7.55 6.18 8.67
CA ILE A 156 -8.47 7.23 9.11
C ILE A 156 -8.71 8.21 7.96
N PHE A 157 -7.63 8.70 7.34
CA PHE A 157 -7.74 9.69 6.28
C PHE A 157 -8.46 9.13 5.05
N SER A 158 -8.07 7.94 4.58
CA SER A 158 -8.71 7.28 3.44
C SER A 158 -10.15 6.87 3.74
N GLY A 159 -10.43 6.40 4.96
CA GLY A 159 -11.79 6.04 5.37
C GLY A 159 -12.75 7.24 5.36
N ILE A 160 -12.31 8.39 5.85
CA ILE A 160 -13.09 9.64 5.77
C ILE A 160 -13.35 10.01 4.29
N VAL A 161 -12.32 10.00 3.45
CA VAL A 161 -12.45 10.31 2.02
C VAL A 161 -13.40 9.32 1.33
N GLY A 162 -13.27 8.01 1.61
CA GLY A 162 -14.13 6.98 1.04
C GLY A 162 -15.60 7.15 1.40
N VAL A 163 -15.88 7.38 2.68
CA VAL A 163 -17.26 7.61 3.16
C VAL A 163 -17.84 8.89 2.59
N LEU A 164 -17.07 9.97 2.53
CA LEU A 164 -17.51 11.23 1.93
C LEU A 164 -17.86 11.06 0.46
N LEU A 165 -17.00 10.43 -0.33
CA LEU A 165 -17.26 10.20 -1.75
C LEU A 165 -18.46 9.27 -1.98
N ALA A 166 -18.58 8.19 -1.18
CA ALA A 166 -19.73 7.30 -1.25
C ALA A 166 -21.04 8.04 -0.92
N SER A 167 -21.04 8.90 0.10
CA SER A 167 -22.22 9.70 0.47
C SER A 167 -22.60 10.76 -0.56
N LEU A 168 -21.62 11.22 -1.36
CA LEU A 168 -21.86 12.13 -2.49
C LEU A 168 -22.33 11.40 -3.76
N GLY A 169 -22.53 10.09 -3.72
CA GLY A 169 -23.05 9.31 -4.84
C GLY A 169 -22.00 8.82 -5.84
N PHE A 170 -20.69 8.88 -5.48
CA PHE A 170 -19.63 8.36 -6.35
C PHE A 170 -19.51 6.82 -6.34
N ALA A 171 -20.38 6.11 -5.61
CA ALA A 171 -20.52 4.66 -5.64
C ALA A 171 -19.15 3.93 -5.55
N TYR A 172 -18.86 3.00 -6.47
CA TYR A 172 -17.59 2.25 -6.52
C TYR A 172 -16.33 3.13 -6.65
N TRP A 173 -16.43 4.34 -7.20
CA TRP A 173 -15.32 5.30 -7.22
C TRP A 173 -14.89 5.74 -5.83
N GLY A 174 -15.82 5.78 -4.88
CA GLY A 174 -15.51 6.05 -3.46
C GLY A 174 -14.54 5.04 -2.89
N ILE A 175 -14.76 3.73 -3.14
CA ILE A 175 -13.86 2.65 -2.67
C ILE A 175 -12.51 2.70 -3.41
N ALA A 176 -12.51 2.92 -4.73
CA ALA A 176 -11.29 3.01 -5.53
C ALA A 176 -10.42 4.17 -5.04
N THR A 177 -11.03 5.34 -4.79
CA THR A 177 -10.32 6.51 -4.27
C THR A 177 -9.85 6.30 -2.84
N GLN A 178 -10.65 5.64 -1.99
CA GLN A 178 -10.24 5.27 -0.63
C GLN A 178 -8.94 4.44 -0.66
N ASN A 179 -8.88 3.40 -1.50
CA ASN A 179 -7.69 2.56 -1.63
C ASN A 179 -6.47 3.37 -2.12
N LEU A 180 -6.67 4.23 -3.11
CA LEU A 180 -5.59 5.05 -3.66
C LEU A 180 -5.06 6.05 -2.63
N VAL A 181 -5.96 6.72 -1.90
CA VAL A 181 -5.62 7.66 -0.83
C VAL A 181 -4.92 6.93 0.32
N TYR A 182 -5.35 5.71 0.67
CA TYR A 182 -4.67 4.89 1.68
C TYR A 182 -3.21 4.65 1.29
N VAL A 183 -2.97 4.13 0.10
CA VAL A 183 -1.61 3.85 -0.41
C VAL A 183 -0.77 5.12 -0.48
N ALA A 184 -1.32 6.21 -1.00
CA ALA A 184 -0.63 7.48 -1.09
C ALA A 184 -0.24 8.02 0.29
N THR A 185 -1.16 7.97 1.26
CA THR A 185 -0.91 8.44 2.62
C THR A 185 0.14 7.59 3.33
N VAL A 186 0.08 6.25 3.20
CA VAL A 186 1.12 5.35 3.75
C VAL A 186 2.49 5.70 3.15
N THR A 187 2.56 5.87 1.83
CA THR A 187 3.81 6.22 1.13
C THR A 187 4.37 7.55 1.64
N VAL A 188 3.55 8.58 1.75
CA VAL A 188 3.97 9.89 2.29
C VAL A 188 4.45 9.75 3.73
N CYS A 189 3.74 9.01 4.59
CA CYS A 189 4.17 8.77 5.98
C CYS A 189 5.51 8.03 6.04
N TYR A 190 5.73 7.03 5.18
CA TYR A 190 7.02 6.34 5.12
C TYR A 190 8.16 7.27 4.72
N TRP A 191 7.90 8.20 3.79
CA TRP A 191 8.87 9.24 3.44
C TRP A 191 9.13 10.20 4.61
N CYS A 192 8.12 10.56 5.36
CA CYS A 192 8.30 11.44 6.53
C CYS A 192 9.09 10.76 7.66
N PHE A 193 8.83 9.48 7.94
CA PHE A 193 9.46 8.75 9.04
C PHE A 193 10.83 8.15 8.69
N SER A 194 11.09 7.88 7.42
CA SER A 194 12.40 7.42 6.96
C SER A 194 13.38 8.57 6.87
N SER A 195 14.59 8.39 7.40
CA SER A 195 15.70 9.32 7.18
C SER A 195 16.44 9.08 5.86
N TRP A 196 16.22 7.91 5.24
CA TRP A 196 16.82 7.56 3.96
C TRP A 196 16.12 8.29 2.82
N ARG A 197 16.91 8.75 1.84
CA ARG A 197 16.41 9.38 0.61
C ARG A 197 17.09 8.78 -0.61
N PRO A 198 16.36 8.56 -1.73
CA PRO A 198 16.95 8.09 -2.96
C PRO A 198 17.90 9.14 -3.56
N THR A 199 18.96 8.64 -4.22
CA THR A 199 19.87 9.46 -5.01
C THR A 199 19.78 9.01 -6.47
N PHE A 200 20.02 9.95 -7.40
CA PHE A 200 19.98 9.67 -8.84
C PHE A 200 21.22 8.92 -9.37
N HIS A 201 22.14 8.51 -8.49
CA HIS A 201 23.24 7.66 -8.88
C HIS A 201 22.79 6.21 -9.03
N LEU A 202 22.68 5.74 -10.27
CA LEU A 202 22.47 4.35 -10.64
C LEU A 202 23.83 3.62 -10.63
N ASP A 203 24.39 3.41 -9.46
CA ASP A 203 25.53 2.51 -9.29
C ASP A 203 24.98 1.08 -9.08
N PHE A 204 24.94 0.32 -10.15
CA PHE A 204 24.67 -1.13 -10.09
C PHE A 204 25.90 -1.91 -9.63
#